data_6414160bbfd55af67f571278d4a1e76a
#
_entry.id   6414160bbfd55af67f571278d4a1e76a
#
_cell.length_a   1.000
_cell.length_b   1.000
_cell.length_c   1.000
_cell.angle_alpha   90.00
_cell.angle_beta   90.00
_cell.angle_gamma   90.00
#
_symmetry.space_group_name_H-M   'P 1'
#
loop_
_entity.id
_entity.type
_entity.pdbx_description
1 polymer ?
#
loop_
_entity_poly.entity_id
_entity_poly.type
_entity_poly.pdbx_seq_one_letter_code
_entity_poly.pdbx_strand_id
1 'polypeptide(L)'
;MDQNEVKYDKLLKIKTTGRDDSRSDQYCYPYEPTPYGVLERLAYCGYLGKKNHLIDYGCGKGRVDFFLAWQVRCRTTGVEYDERMTKAAEENRQRAVSGVKTSFILEKCSSFSGCRNPQTDFIFLQSLSVEILRSVIGRIRESWYEKAREMHTVFLLSICTNIFHI
;
A
#
# COMPACT_ATOMS: atom_id res chain seq x y z
N MET A 1 -0.12 19.54 -12.57
CA MET A 1 0.53 18.29 -12.08
C MET A 1 1.64 18.73 -11.14
N ASP A 2 1.64 18.28 -9.89
CA ASP A 2 2.66 18.66 -8.92
C ASP A 2 4.04 18.20 -9.42
N GLN A 3 5.03 19.09 -9.41
CA GLN A 3 6.39 18.80 -9.87
C GLN A 3 7.06 17.70 -9.03
N ASN A 4 6.67 17.55 -7.77
CA ASN A 4 7.18 16.52 -6.88
C ASN A 4 6.73 15.12 -7.31
N GLU A 5 5.51 14.96 -7.82
CA GLU A 5 4.96 13.69 -8.29
C GLU A 5 5.81 13.09 -9.43
N VAL A 6 6.14 13.92 -10.41
CA VAL A 6 6.98 13.50 -11.56
C VAL A 6 8.44 13.28 -11.15
N LYS A 7 8.95 14.10 -10.21
CA LYS A 7 10.32 14.00 -9.73
C LYS A 7 10.58 12.66 -9.03
N TYR A 8 9.68 12.23 -8.13
CA TYR A 8 9.84 10.96 -7.43
C TYR A 8 9.63 9.75 -8.34
N ASP A 9 8.66 9.78 -9.26
CA ASP A 9 8.50 8.71 -10.24
C ASP A 9 9.79 8.50 -11.07
N LYS A 10 10.43 9.60 -11.49
CA LYS A 10 11.73 9.54 -12.20
C LYS A 10 12.85 9.01 -11.33
N LEU A 11 12.98 9.50 -10.08
CA LEU A 11 14.00 9.08 -9.13
C LEU A 11 13.91 7.58 -8.83
N LEU A 12 12.69 7.09 -8.64
CA LEU A 12 12.43 5.69 -8.32
C LEU A 12 12.41 4.78 -9.57
N LYS A 13 12.43 5.37 -10.78
CA LYS A 13 12.31 4.69 -12.07
C LYS A 13 10.99 3.94 -12.23
N ILE A 14 9.89 4.53 -11.77
CA ILE A 14 8.54 3.97 -11.85
C ILE A 14 7.60 4.88 -12.65
N LYS A 15 6.42 4.37 -12.98
CA LYS A 15 5.35 5.11 -13.65
C LYS A 15 4.05 4.90 -12.88
N THR A 16 3.78 5.79 -11.94
CA THR A 16 2.59 5.69 -11.08
C THR A 16 1.69 6.91 -11.18
N THR A 17 2.20 8.02 -11.72
CA THR A 17 1.44 9.26 -11.86
C THR A 17 0.29 9.11 -12.85
N GLY A 18 -0.82 9.78 -12.55
CA GLY A 18 -2.04 9.80 -13.36
C GLY A 18 -3.19 9.06 -12.68
N ARG A 19 -4.40 9.54 -12.93
CA ARG A 19 -5.65 8.93 -12.47
C ARG A 19 -6.19 7.98 -13.54
N ASP A 20 -6.80 6.87 -13.14
CA ASP A 20 -7.48 5.94 -14.04
C ASP A 20 -8.88 5.64 -13.50
N ASP A 21 -9.88 6.14 -14.22
CA ASP A 21 -11.31 5.99 -13.91
C ASP A 21 -11.96 4.83 -14.69
N SER A 22 -11.20 4.12 -15.52
CA SER A 22 -11.76 3.18 -16.52
C SER A 22 -12.47 1.97 -15.92
N ARG A 23 -12.30 1.69 -14.64
CA ARG A 23 -12.98 0.61 -13.89
C ARG A 23 -13.54 1.06 -12.54
N SER A 24 -13.85 2.34 -12.40
CA SER A 24 -14.55 2.80 -11.22
C SER A 24 -16.02 2.34 -11.24
N ASP A 25 -16.47 1.71 -10.17
CA ASP A 25 -17.85 1.34 -9.90
C ASP A 25 -18.21 1.63 -8.44
N GLN A 26 -19.40 1.21 -8.01
CA GLN A 26 -19.84 1.45 -6.62
C GLN A 26 -18.98 0.75 -5.55
N TYR A 27 -18.13 -0.21 -5.92
CA TYR A 27 -17.26 -0.97 -5.01
C TYR A 27 -15.78 -0.67 -5.20
N CYS A 28 -15.42 -0.13 -6.37
CA CYS A 28 -14.04 0.08 -6.79
C CYS A 28 -13.82 1.55 -7.11
N TYR A 29 -13.08 2.24 -6.26
CA TYR A 29 -12.70 3.62 -6.51
C TYR A 29 -11.72 3.74 -7.69
N PRO A 30 -11.72 4.88 -8.40
CA PRO A 30 -10.72 5.16 -9.41
C PRO A 30 -9.30 5.01 -8.85
N TYR A 31 -8.38 4.54 -9.67
CA TYR A 31 -6.97 4.60 -9.29
C TYR A 31 -6.52 6.05 -9.14
N GLU A 32 -6.10 6.40 -7.94
CA GLU A 32 -5.51 7.69 -7.62
C GLU A 32 -4.29 7.46 -6.72
N PRO A 33 -3.08 7.79 -7.21
CA PRO A 33 -1.87 7.49 -6.44
C PRO A 33 -1.76 8.39 -5.22
N THR A 34 -1.36 7.83 -4.08
CA THR A 34 -1.07 8.58 -2.86
C THR A 34 -0.04 9.67 -3.13
N PRO A 35 -0.29 10.93 -2.76
CA PRO A 35 0.68 12.01 -2.95
C PRO A 35 2.00 11.72 -2.23
N TYR A 36 3.14 12.00 -2.87
CA TYR A 36 4.46 11.76 -2.27
C TYR A 36 4.68 12.54 -0.97
N GLY A 37 4.13 13.74 -0.82
CA GLY A 37 4.22 14.50 0.43
C GLY A 37 3.54 13.81 1.63
N VAL A 38 2.54 12.95 1.37
CA VAL A 38 1.93 12.08 2.40
C VAL A 38 2.87 10.93 2.74
N LEU A 39 3.46 10.31 1.73
CA LEU A 39 4.40 9.20 1.91
C LEU A 39 5.69 9.64 2.62
N GLU A 40 6.15 10.86 2.37
CA GLU A 40 7.26 11.46 3.13
C GLU A 40 6.93 11.56 4.61
N ARG A 41 5.76 12.12 4.96
CA ARG A 41 5.32 12.20 6.36
C ARG A 41 5.22 10.83 7.01
N LEU A 42 4.69 9.84 6.30
CA LEU A 42 4.62 8.47 6.78
C LEU A 42 6.02 7.87 6.99
N ALA A 43 6.94 8.07 6.07
CA ALA A 43 8.31 7.59 6.20
C ALA A 43 9.06 8.20 7.40
N TYR A 44 8.76 9.46 7.74
CA TYR A 44 9.42 10.18 8.84
C TYR A 44 8.69 10.10 10.18
N CYS A 45 7.51 9.51 10.27
CA CYS A 45 6.77 9.40 11.53
C CYS A 45 7.42 8.45 12.57
N GLY A 46 8.42 7.66 12.16
CA GLY A 46 9.19 6.78 13.05
C GLY A 46 8.54 5.43 13.34
N TYR A 47 7.34 5.15 12.83
CA TYR A 47 6.67 3.86 13.04
C TYR A 47 7.23 2.76 12.15
N LEU A 48 7.62 3.07 10.91
CA LEU A 48 8.18 2.12 9.95
C LEU A 48 9.71 2.13 10.01
N GLY A 49 10.30 0.95 10.06
CA GLY A 49 11.74 0.75 10.04
C GLY A 49 12.19 -0.39 9.12
N LYS A 50 13.50 -0.52 8.94
CA LYS A 50 14.13 -1.49 8.02
C LYS A 50 13.72 -2.95 8.25
N LYS A 51 13.36 -3.30 9.49
CA LYS A 51 12.97 -4.68 9.87
C LYS A 51 11.51 -4.98 9.60
N ASN A 52 10.70 -3.95 9.32
CA ASN A 52 9.28 -4.09 9.13
C ASN A 52 8.94 -4.61 7.72
N HIS A 53 7.74 -5.12 7.61
CA HIS A 53 7.10 -5.50 6.37
C HIS A 53 5.79 -4.72 6.25
N LEU A 54 5.63 -3.97 5.16
CA LEU A 54 4.41 -3.25 4.85
C LEU A 54 3.54 -4.09 3.94
N ILE A 55 2.24 -4.14 4.24
CA ILE A 55 1.21 -4.72 3.38
C ILE A 55 0.31 -3.59 2.92
N ASP A 56 0.29 -3.34 1.62
CA ASP A 56 -0.48 -2.27 0.98
C ASP A 56 -1.71 -2.87 0.27
N TYR A 57 -2.88 -2.66 0.85
CA TYR A 57 -4.15 -3.12 0.29
C TYR A 57 -4.71 -2.10 -0.70
N GLY A 58 -4.87 -2.52 -1.94
CA GLY A 58 -5.24 -1.64 -3.05
C GLY A 58 -4.03 -0.87 -3.58
N CYS A 59 -2.91 -1.55 -3.75
CA CYS A 59 -1.63 -0.93 -4.07
C CYS A 59 -1.59 -0.25 -5.45
N GLY A 60 -2.54 -0.53 -6.34
CA GLY A 60 -2.57 0.00 -7.68
C GLY A 60 -1.28 -0.30 -8.46
N LYS A 61 -0.58 0.75 -8.89
CA LYS A 61 0.71 0.63 -9.62
C LYS A 61 1.93 0.54 -8.69
N GLY A 62 1.74 0.40 -7.35
CA GLY A 62 2.77 0.15 -6.35
C GLY A 62 3.53 1.38 -5.85
N ARG A 63 2.98 2.61 -5.96
CA ARG A 63 3.68 3.84 -5.53
C ARG A 63 4.13 3.78 -4.09
N VAL A 64 3.23 3.44 -3.18
CA VAL A 64 3.47 3.35 -1.74
C VAL A 64 4.59 2.35 -1.46
N ASP A 65 4.48 1.17 -2.07
CA ASP A 65 5.44 0.09 -1.94
C ASP A 65 6.85 0.52 -2.34
N PHE A 66 7.01 1.07 -3.55
CA PHE A 66 8.32 1.47 -4.05
C PHE A 66 8.94 2.60 -3.23
N PHE A 67 8.14 3.61 -2.87
CA PHE A 67 8.63 4.75 -2.11
C PHE A 67 9.08 4.34 -0.71
N LEU A 68 8.28 3.60 0.03
CA LEU A 68 8.62 3.19 1.39
C LEU A 68 9.74 2.14 1.41
N ALA A 69 9.77 1.21 0.45
CA ALA A 69 10.89 0.29 0.30
C ALA A 69 12.21 1.01 -0.01
N TRP A 70 12.17 2.15 -0.73
CA TRP A 70 13.35 2.97 -1.00
C TRP A 70 13.73 3.84 0.21
N GLN A 71 12.79 4.59 0.77
CA GLN A 71 13.05 5.58 1.81
C GLN A 71 13.32 4.94 3.18
N VAL A 72 12.48 4.01 3.59
CA VAL A 72 12.56 3.36 4.91
C VAL A 72 13.38 2.07 4.90
N ARG A 73 13.62 1.53 3.70
CA ARG A 73 14.33 0.26 3.50
C ARG A 73 13.58 -0.98 3.99
N CYS A 74 12.28 -0.88 4.30
CA CYS A 74 11.43 -2.00 4.66
C CYS A 74 11.14 -2.92 3.45
N ARG A 75 10.58 -4.11 3.71
CA ARG A 75 9.96 -4.93 2.67
C ARG A 75 8.51 -4.49 2.47
N THR A 76 7.98 -4.66 1.27
CA THR A 76 6.58 -4.35 0.98
C THR A 76 5.93 -5.45 0.16
N THR A 77 4.63 -5.63 0.37
CA THR A 77 3.77 -6.48 -0.44
C THR A 77 2.49 -5.72 -0.78
N GLY A 78 2.33 -5.39 -2.04
CA GLY A 78 1.10 -4.80 -2.56
C GLY A 78 0.09 -5.89 -2.92
N VAL A 79 -1.17 -5.68 -2.52
CA VAL A 79 -2.31 -6.55 -2.86
C VAL A 79 -3.25 -5.75 -3.74
N GLU A 80 -3.53 -6.24 -4.93
CA GLU A 80 -4.37 -5.56 -5.92
C GLU A 80 -5.26 -6.58 -6.64
N TYR A 81 -6.51 -6.22 -6.90
CA TYR A 81 -7.45 -7.11 -7.59
C TYR A 81 -7.54 -6.84 -9.11
N ASP A 82 -7.17 -5.63 -9.55
CA ASP A 82 -7.14 -5.29 -10.98
C ASP A 82 -5.84 -5.80 -11.62
N GLU A 83 -5.98 -6.79 -12.49
CA GLU A 83 -4.86 -7.39 -13.21
C GLU A 83 -4.01 -6.36 -13.98
N ARG A 84 -4.64 -5.31 -14.53
CA ARG A 84 -3.92 -4.25 -15.27
C ARG A 84 -3.03 -3.44 -14.34
N MET A 85 -3.51 -3.13 -13.14
CA MET A 85 -2.74 -2.42 -12.12
C MET A 85 -1.62 -3.29 -11.57
N THR A 86 -1.90 -4.56 -11.27
CA THR A 86 -0.89 -5.53 -10.83
C THR A 86 0.19 -5.71 -11.88
N LYS A 87 -0.18 -5.80 -13.17
CA LYS A 87 0.78 -5.88 -14.27
C LYS A 87 1.64 -4.62 -14.35
N ALA A 88 1.05 -3.43 -14.22
CA ALA A 88 1.80 -2.17 -14.22
C ALA A 88 2.74 -2.07 -13.01
N ALA A 89 2.31 -2.55 -11.83
CA ALA A 89 3.15 -2.62 -10.64
C ALA A 89 4.35 -3.57 -10.86
N GLU A 90 4.14 -4.71 -11.47
CA GLU A 90 5.20 -5.67 -11.78
C GLU A 90 6.17 -5.16 -12.85
N GLU A 91 5.68 -4.45 -13.88
CA GLU A 91 6.53 -3.74 -14.83
C GLU A 91 7.37 -2.64 -14.16
N ASN A 92 6.80 -1.93 -13.18
CA ASN A 92 7.54 -0.98 -12.36
C ASN A 92 8.60 -1.70 -11.53
N ARG A 93 8.29 -2.86 -10.93
CA ARG A 93 9.21 -3.62 -10.08
C ARG A 93 10.50 -4.03 -10.81
N GLN A 94 10.39 -4.40 -12.08
CA GLN A 94 11.54 -4.81 -12.90
C GLN A 94 12.58 -3.71 -13.10
N ARG A 95 12.18 -2.43 -13.05
CA ARG A 95 13.05 -1.27 -13.28
C ARG A 95 13.29 -0.40 -12.06
N ALA A 96 12.45 -0.55 -11.01
CA ALA A 96 12.51 0.28 -9.81
C ALA A 96 13.80 0.10 -9.02
N VAL A 97 14.29 1.19 -8.45
CA VAL A 97 15.48 1.18 -7.57
C VAL A 97 15.30 0.28 -6.35
N SER A 98 14.06 0.15 -5.86
CA SER A 98 13.69 -0.68 -4.69
C SER A 98 12.99 -2.00 -5.07
N GLY A 99 12.94 -2.36 -6.34
CA GLY A 99 12.14 -3.48 -6.84
C GLY A 99 12.41 -4.83 -6.17
N VAL A 100 13.65 -5.09 -5.73
CA VAL A 100 13.99 -6.34 -5.00
C VAL A 100 13.36 -6.47 -3.63
N LYS A 101 12.82 -5.37 -3.06
CA LYS A 101 12.17 -5.36 -1.74
C LYS A 101 10.66 -5.35 -1.83
N THR A 102 10.12 -5.28 -3.04
CA THR A 102 8.69 -5.21 -3.29
C THR A 102 8.20 -6.51 -3.93
N SER A 103 6.98 -6.88 -3.60
CA SER A 103 6.23 -7.97 -4.25
C SER A 103 4.79 -7.55 -4.47
N PHE A 104 4.14 -8.12 -5.49
CA PHE A 104 2.75 -7.82 -5.79
C PHE A 104 1.95 -9.10 -5.92
N ILE A 105 0.72 -9.09 -5.43
CA ILE A 105 -0.20 -10.22 -5.41
C ILE A 105 -1.50 -9.80 -6.06
N LEU A 106 -1.90 -10.53 -7.10
CA LEU A 106 -3.20 -10.37 -7.73
C LEU A 106 -4.26 -11.11 -6.92
N GLU A 107 -4.93 -10.41 -6.03
CA GLU A 107 -5.96 -10.99 -5.16
C GLU A 107 -6.91 -9.91 -4.66
N LYS A 108 -8.16 -10.29 -4.36
CA LYS A 108 -9.11 -9.38 -3.69
C LYS A 108 -8.63 -9.08 -2.27
N CYS A 109 -8.62 -7.81 -1.89
CA CYS A 109 -8.25 -7.39 -0.53
C CYS A 109 -9.06 -8.11 0.55
N SER A 110 -10.34 -8.39 0.29
CA SER A 110 -11.22 -9.15 1.18
C SER A 110 -10.85 -10.64 1.34
N SER A 111 -10.04 -11.20 0.48
CA SER A 111 -9.63 -12.63 0.51
C SER A 111 -8.22 -12.83 1.04
N PHE A 112 -7.37 -11.81 0.94
CA PHE A 112 -5.97 -11.91 1.29
C PHE A 112 -5.76 -12.15 2.81
N SER A 113 -4.99 -13.17 3.15
CA SER A 113 -4.68 -13.59 4.52
C SER A 113 -3.18 -13.58 4.85
N GLY A 114 -2.42 -12.73 4.14
CA GLY A 114 -0.96 -12.75 4.19
C GLY A 114 -0.31 -12.01 5.37
N CYS A 115 -1.08 -11.41 6.29
CA CYS A 115 -0.54 -10.85 7.53
C CYS A 115 -0.05 -11.98 8.44
N ARG A 116 1.24 -12.32 8.34
CA ARG A 116 1.79 -13.50 9.01
C ARG A 116 2.56 -13.20 10.28
N ASN A 117 3.06 -11.98 10.43
CA ASN A 117 3.87 -11.60 11.58
C ASN A 117 3.40 -10.26 12.16
N PRO A 118 2.55 -10.29 13.19
CA PRO A 118 2.00 -9.08 13.81
C PRO A 118 3.03 -8.13 14.42
N GLN A 119 4.21 -8.61 14.77
CA GLN A 119 5.27 -7.78 15.34
C GLN A 119 6.03 -6.95 14.31
N THR A 120 6.01 -7.38 13.03
CA THR A 120 6.76 -6.73 11.96
C THR A 120 5.90 -6.24 10.81
N ASP A 121 4.64 -6.69 10.73
CA ASP A 121 3.75 -6.35 9.63
C ASP A 121 2.98 -5.07 9.93
N PHE A 122 3.11 -4.10 9.03
CA PHE A 122 2.36 -2.85 9.01
C PHE A 122 1.36 -2.89 7.88
N ILE A 123 0.17 -2.39 8.11
CA ILE A 123 -0.91 -2.42 7.13
C ILE A 123 -1.22 -1.01 6.67
N PHE A 124 -1.20 -0.81 5.36
CA PHE A 124 -1.61 0.42 4.73
C PHE A 124 -2.94 0.20 4.00
N LEU A 125 -3.91 1.05 4.29
CA LEU A 125 -5.24 0.98 3.72
C LEU A 125 -5.59 2.33 3.12
N GLN A 126 -5.80 2.38 1.82
CA GLN A 126 -6.22 3.58 1.11
C GLN A 126 -7.26 3.26 0.04
N SER A 127 -8.21 4.16 -0.14
CA SER A 127 -9.18 4.12 -1.26
C SER A 127 -9.95 2.81 -1.39
N LEU A 128 -10.23 2.15 -0.26
CA LEU A 128 -11.09 0.97 -0.21
C LEU A 128 -12.53 1.38 0.08
N SER A 129 -13.51 0.72 -0.56
CA SER A 129 -14.91 0.90 -0.18
C SER A 129 -15.14 0.49 1.28
N VAL A 130 -16.19 1.03 1.90
CA VAL A 130 -16.52 0.74 3.31
C VAL A 130 -16.71 -0.75 3.54
N GLU A 131 -17.28 -1.47 2.57
CA GLU A 131 -17.52 -2.90 2.62
C GLU A 131 -16.21 -3.68 2.62
N ILE A 132 -15.30 -3.34 1.71
CA ILE A 132 -13.97 -3.96 1.62
C ILE A 132 -13.16 -3.65 2.88
N LEU A 133 -13.18 -2.39 3.32
CA LEU A 133 -12.48 -1.96 4.54
C LEU A 133 -12.96 -2.75 5.77
N ARG A 134 -14.28 -2.91 5.96
CA ARG A 134 -14.84 -3.73 7.06
C ARG A 134 -14.39 -5.18 6.98
N SER A 135 -14.36 -5.76 5.79
CA SER A 135 -13.90 -7.14 5.58
C SER A 135 -12.41 -7.30 5.93
N VAL A 136 -11.55 -6.38 5.46
CA VAL A 136 -10.11 -6.38 5.74
C VAL A 136 -9.86 -6.23 7.24
N ILE A 137 -10.48 -5.23 7.89
CA ILE A 137 -10.34 -5.01 9.34
C ILE A 137 -10.85 -6.22 10.13
N GLY A 138 -11.95 -6.85 9.71
CA GLY A 138 -12.47 -8.08 10.32
C GLY A 138 -11.43 -9.20 10.33
N ARG A 139 -10.77 -9.45 9.20
CA ARG A 139 -9.72 -10.47 9.07
C ARG A 139 -8.45 -10.14 9.86
N ILE A 140 -8.04 -8.88 9.87
CA ILE A 140 -6.91 -8.42 10.71
C ILE A 140 -7.23 -8.74 12.18
N ARG A 141 -8.44 -8.42 12.63
CA ARG A 141 -8.91 -8.71 13.99
C ARG A 141 -8.94 -10.20 14.29
N GLU A 142 -9.45 -11.03 13.38
CA GLU A 142 -9.46 -12.50 13.53
C GLU A 142 -8.04 -13.05 13.64
N SER A 143 -7.14 -12.64 12.74
CA SER A 143 -5.73 -13.02 12.80
C SER A 143 -5.06 -12.60 14.11
N TRP A 144 -5.45 -11.44 14.67
CA TRP A 144 -4.96 -10.95 15.95
C TRP A 144 -5.43 -11.80 17.13
N TYR A 145 -6.68 -12.26 17.12
CA TYR A 145 -7.21 -13.14 18.16
C TYR A 145 -6.60 -14.55 18.09
N GLU A 146 -6.37 -15.08 16.89
CA GLU A 146 -5.81 -16.41 16.69
C GLU A 146 -4.34 -16.52 17.10
N LYS A 147 -3.55 -15.45 16.92
CA LYS A 147 -2.10 -15.41 17.17
C LYS A 147 -1.71 -14.80 18.53
N ALA A 148 -2.56 -14.95 19.52
CA ALA A 148 -2.23 -14.61 20.92
C ALA A 148 -1.73 -13.17 21.16
N ARG A 149 -2.52 -12.16 20.80
CA ARG A 149 -2.39 -10.75 21.25
C ARG A 149 -1.15 -9.99 20.77
N GLU A 150 -0.62 -10.29 19.61
CA GLU A 150 0.45 -9.50 19.02
C GLU A 150 -0.13 -8.33 18.21
N MET A 151 0.36 -7.10 18.43
CA MET A 151 -0.22 -5.89 17.84
C MET A 151 0.25 -5.67 16.40
N HIS A 152 -0.71 -5.49 15.47
CA HIS A 152 -0.44 -4.88 14.16
C HIS A 152 -0.58 -3.36 14.27
N THR A 153 0.30 -2.63 13.62
CA THR A 153 0.09 -1.21 13.40
C THR A 153 -0.63 -1.02 12.06
N VAL A 154 -1.82 -0.45 12.11
CA VAL A 154 -2.64 -0.18 10.93
C VAL A 154 -2.58 1.30 10.60
N PHE A 155 -2.16 1.64 9.38
CA PHE A 155 -2.25 3.00 8.86
C PHE A 155 -3.50 3.13 7.99
N LEU A 156 -4.47 3.88 8.49
CA LEU A 156 -5.64 4.30 7.72
C LEU A 156 -5.35 5.66 7.10
N LEU A 157 -5.30 5.72 5.78
CA LEU A 157 -5.28 6.98 5.06
C LEU A 157 -6.70 7.30 4.58
N SER A 158 -7.32 8.30 5.18
CA SER A 158 -8.55 8.89 4.65
C SER A 158 -8.20 9.87 3.52
N ILE A 159 -9.00 9.88 2.46
CA ILE A 159 -8.91 10.82 1.33
C ILE A 159 -8.94 12.29 1.81
N CYS A 160 -9.43 12.55 3.01
CA CYS A 160 -9.46 13.86 3.68
C CYS A 160 -8.22 14.11 4.55
N THR A 161 -7.02 14.07 3.99
CA THR A 161 -5.79 14.72 4.50
C THR A 161 -5.26 14.35 5.90
N ASN A 162 -5.83 13.44 6.66
CA ASN A 162 -5.33 13.07 7.99
C ASN A 162 -4.94 11.60 8.06
N ILE A 163 -3.72 11.33 8.54
CA ILE A 163 -3.29 9.97 8.91
C ILE A 163 -3.85 9.70 10.30
N PHE A 164 -4.72 8.70 10.44
CA PHE A 164 -5.16 8.22 11.73
C PHE A 164 -4.36 6.99 12.14
N HIS A 165 -3.88 7.01 13.36
CA HIS A 165 -3.25 5.86 14.01
C HIS A 165 -4.31 5.20 14.91
N ILE A 166 -4.55 3.91 14.74
CA ILE A 166 -5.44 3.10 15.56
C ILE A 166 -4.63 2.01 16.25
#